data_5e05e84891baf5a4912bd02503ea7fc3
#
_entry.id   5e05e84891baf5a4912bd02503ea7fc3
#
_cell.length_a   1.000
_cell.length_b   1.000
_cell.length_c   1.000
_cell.angle_alpha   90.00
_cell.angle_beta   90.00
_cell.angle_gamma   90.00
#
_symmetry.space_group_name_H-M   'P 1'
#
loop_
_entity.id
_entity.type
_entity.pdbx_description
1 polymer ?
#
loop_
_entity_poly.entity_id
_entity_poly.type
_entity_poly.pdbx_seq_one_letter_code
_entity_poly.pdbx_strand_id
1 'polypeptide(L)'
;MTQSSWENSRRALRVAPSFLRFGHFEHFAHSAQHDALRRLVDFTIATYFPELREGAGGLDPLHAFLAEVVRRTAIMVAHWQAVGFCHGVMNTDNMSILGLTIDYGPFGFLDGFDPGHICNHSDHQGRYAYARQPNVA
;
A
#
# COMPACT_ATOMS: atom_id res chain seq x y z
N MET A 1 14.22 43.21 8.37
CA MET A 1 15.11 42.14 7.89
C MET A 1 14.25 40.87 7.80
N THR A 2 13.74 40.59 6.61
CA THR A 2 12.92 39.41 6.31
C THR A 2 13.85 38.25 6.02
N GLN A 3 13.91 37.27 6.94
CA GLN A 3 14.54 36.00 6.67
C GLN A 3 13.70 35.27 5.62
N SER A 4 14.22 35.19 4.41
CA SER A 4 13.71 34.28 3.40
C SER A 4 14.00 32.86 3.84
N SER A 5 12.99 32.16 4.32
CA SER A 5 13.07 30.72 4.57
C SER A 5 13.16 30.01 3.22
N TRP A 6 14.38 29.68 2.80
CA TRP A 6 14.61 28.69 1.75
C TRP A 6 14.24 27.34 2.36
N GLU A 7 13.00 26.92 2.19
CA GLU A 7 12.62 25.54 2.41
C GLU A 7 13.47 24.67 1.48
N ASN A 8 14.41 23.95 2.05
CA ASN A 8 15.16 22.90 1.39
C ASN A 8 14.17 21.80 0.98
N SER A 9 13.51 21.95 -0.14
CA SER A 9 12.68 20.90 -0.73
C SER A 9 13.60 19.73 -1.11
N ARG A 10 13.72 18.78 -0.22
CA ARG A 10 14.45 17.54 -0.49
C ARG A 10 13.64 16.72 -1.48
N ARG A 11 14.20 16.51 -2.66
CA ARG A 11 13.60 15.59 -3.64
C ARG A 11 14.01 14.18 -3.30
N ALA A 12 13.03 13.30 -3.09
CA ALA A 12 13.24 11.86 -2.93
C ALA A 12 12.85 11.15 -4.23
N LEU A 13 13.74 10.29 -4.72
CA LEU A 13 13.44 9.37 -5.82
C LEU A 13 13.11 8.00 -5.24
N ARG A 14 11.95 7.45 -5.61
CA ARG A 14 11.55 6.08 -5.27
C ARG A 14 11.68 5.19 -6.49
N VAL A 15 12.32 4.04 -6.31
CA VAL A 15 12.47 3.01 -7.34
C VAL A 15 11.83 1.73 -6.83
N ALA A 16 10.93 1.16 -7.64
CA ALA A 16 10.26 -0.09 -7.34
C ALA A 16 10.07 -0.90 -8.63
N PRO A 17 9.93 -2.23 -8.56
CA PRO A 17 9.63 -3.07 -9.72
C PRO A 17 8.33 -2.66 -10.42
N SER A 18 7.38 -2.13 -9.65
CA SER A 18 6.12 -1.60 -10.15
C SER A 18 5.51 -0.59 -9.17
N PHE A 19 4.69 0.30 -9.72
CA PHE A 19 3.81 1.21 -8.98
C PHE A 19 2.33 0.83 -9.16
N LEU A 20 2.04 -0.43 -9.50
CA LEU A 20 0.67 -0.95 -9.48
C LEU A 20 0.11 -0.91 -8.06
N ARG A 21 -1.08 -0.32 -7.93
CA ARG A 21 -1.76 -0.03 -6.67
C ARG A 21 -3.13 -0.69 -6.67
N PHE A 22 -3.70 -0.93 -5.50
CA PHE A 22 -5.08 -1.40 -5.39
C PHE A 22 -6.06 -0.48 -6.14
N GLY A 23 -5.82 0.85 -6.13
CA GLY A 23 -6.64 1.83 -6.82
C GLY A 23 -6.80 1.61 -8.33
N HIS A 24 -5.82 1.01 -9.02
CA HIS A 24 -5.98 0.67 -10.43
C HIS A 24 -7.06 -0.42 -10.65
N PHE A 25 -7.11 -1.42 -9.77
CA PHE A 25 -8.12 -2.49 -9.81
C PHE A 25 -9.49 -1.94 -9.41
N GLU A 26 -9.54 -1.15 -8.35
CA GLU A 26 -10.74 -0.47 -7.87
C GLU A 26 -11.36 0.42 -8.95
N HIS A 27 -10.55 1.20 -9.67
CA HIS A 27 -11.01 2.06 -10.75
C HIS A 27 -11.79 1.27 -11.82
N PHE A 28 -11.22 0.16 -12.32
CA PHE A 28 -11.90 -0.65 -13.32
C PHE A 28 -13.12 -1.39 -12.77
N ALA A 29 -13.09 -1.78 -11.49
CA ALA A 29 -14.24 -2.39 -10.83
C ALA A 29 -15.40 -1.41 -10.69
N HIS A 30 -15.15 -0.20 -10.17
CA HIS A 30 -16.18 0.83 -10.00
C HIS A 30 -16.74 1.36 -11.33
N SER A 31 -15.92 1.43 -12.37
CA SER A 31 -16.36 1.86 -13.70
C SER A 31 -16.99 0.72 -14.52
N ALA A 32 -17.23 -0.44 -13.91
CA ALA A 32 -17.79 -1.65 -14.54
C ALA A 32 -17.02 -2.10 -15.80
N GLN A 33 -15.73 -1.80 -15.89
CA GLN A 33 -14.85 -2.21 -16.98
C GLN A 33 -14.25 -3.61 -16.71
N HIS A 34 -15.11 -4.63 -16.60
CA HIS A 34 -14.71 -5.98 -16.16
C HIS A 34 -13.66 -6.63 -17.06
N ASP A 35 -13.70 -6.40 -18.37
CA ASP A 35 -12.69 -6.92 -19.31
C ASP A 35 -11.33 -6.26 -19.11
N ALA A 36 -11.30 -4.96 -18.81
CA ALA A 36 -10.05 -4.25 -18.49
C ALA A 36 -9.49 -4.72 -17.16
N LEU A 37 -10.35 -4.89 -16.15
CA LEU A 37 -9.96 -5.46 -14.85
C LEU A 37 -9.34 -6.84 -15.01
N ARG A 38 -9.98 -7.73 -15.80
CA ARG A 38 -9.46 -9.07 -16.06
C ARG A 38 -8.09 -9.03 -16.72
N ARG A 39 -7.92 -8.22 -17.77
CA ARG A 39 -6.62 -8.03 -18.42
C ARG A 39 -5.55 -7.50 -17.46
N LEU A 40 -5.91 -6.59 -16.56
CA LEU A 40 -4.97 -6.08 -15.56
C LEU A 40 -4.55 -7.18 -14.57
N VAL A 41 -5.48 -8.02 -14.12
CA VAL A 41 -5.19 -9.17 -13.25
C VAL A 41 -4.27 -10.16 -13.96
N ASP A 42 -4.62 -10.57 -15.18
CA ASP A 42 -3.83 -11.52 -15.97
C ASP A 42 -2.41 -10.99 -16.25
N PHE A 43 -2.28 -9.70 -16.61
CA PHE A 43 -1.00 -9.02 -16.76
C PHE A 43 -0.20 -9.02 -15.45
N THR A 44 -0.86 -8.73 -14.32
CA THR A 44 -0.20 -8.64 -13.02
C THR A 44 0.33 -10.01 -12.60
N ILE A 45 -0.48 -11.06 -12.73
CA ILE A 45 -0.05 -12.44 -12.44
C ILE A 45 1.11 -12.82 -13.38
N ALA A 46 0.95 -12.60 -14.66
CA ALA A 46 1.96 -12.99 -15.65
C ALA A 46 3.31 -12.31 -15.44
N THR A 47 3.31 -11.06 -14.98
CA THR A 47 4.52 -10.24 -14.88
C THR A 47 5.18 -10.32 -13.50
N TYR A 48 4.38 -10.30 -12.43
CA TYR A 48 4.89 -10.12 -11.06
C TYR A 48 4.67 -11.33 -10.15
N PHE A 49 3.88 -12.32 -10.60
CA PHE A 49 3.57 -13.55 -9.88
C PHE A 49 3.57 -14.76 -10.83
N PRO A 50 4.63 -14.91 -11.66
CA PRO A 50 4.64 -15.94 -12.69
C PRO A 50 4.50 -17.37 -12.15
N GLU A 51 4.88 -17.57 -10.88
CA GLU A 51 4.74 -18.84 -10.15
C GLU A 51 3.28 -19.22 -9.87
N LEU A 52 2.34 -18.27 -9.97
CA LEU A 52 0.92 -18.49 -9.70
C LEU A 52 0.08 -18.70 -10.95
N ARG A 53 0.70 -18.74 -12.14
CA ARG A 53 -0.03 -18.87 -13.43
C ARG A 53 -0.87 -20.15 -13.53
N GLU A 54 -0.44 -21.22 -12.89
CA GLU A 54 -1.16 -22.50 -12.83
C GLU A 54 -1.89 -22.71 -11.51
N GLY A 55 -1.92 -21.68 -10.65
CA GLY A 55 -2.43 -21.75 -9.29
C GLY A 55 -1.37 -22.24 -8.31
N ALA A 56 -1.73 -22.28 -7.05
CA ALA A 56 -0.86 -22.76 -5.98
C ALA A 56 -1.67 -23.27 -4.77
N GLY A 57 -1.16 -24.27 -4.07
CA GLY A 57 -1.78 -24.78 -2.85
C GLY A 57 -3.21 -25.32 -3.04
N GLY A 58 -3.54 -25.82 -4.24
CA GLY A 58 -4.88 -26.29 -4.56
C GLY A 58 -5.87 -25.19 -4.97
N LEU A 59 -5.42 -23.95 -5.07
CA LEU A 59 -6.20 -22.80 -5.55
C LEU A 59 -5.93 -22.58 -7.05
N ASP A 60 -6.96 -22.12 -7.77
CA ASP A 60 -6.77 -21.62 -9.13
C ASP A 60 -5.95 -20.31 -9.13
N PRO A 61 -5.46 -19.84 -10.30
CA PRO A 61 -4.58 -18.68 -10.39
C PRO A 61 -5.10 -17.41 -9.72
N LEU A 62 -6.40 -17.12 -9.84
CA LEU A 62 -6.99 -15.91 -9.28
C LEU A 62 -7.03 -15.97 -7.74
N HIS A 63 -7.48 -17.08 -7.18
CA HIS A 63 -7.51 -17.26 -5.71
C HIS A 63 -6.11 -17.33 -5.12
N ALA A 64 -5.16 -17.99 -5.81
CA ALA A 64 -3.77 -18.01 -5.40
C ALA A 64 -3.14 -16.61 -5.42
N PHE A 65 -3.44 -15.80 -6.44
CA PHE A 65 -3.02 -14.41 -6.53
C PHE A 65 -3.57 -13.57 -5.37
N LEU A 66 -4.88 -13.66 -5.10
CA LEU A 66 -5.50 -12.93 -3.98
C LEU A 66 -4.88 -13.32 -2.63
N ALA A 67 -4.66 -14.61 -2.40
CA ALA A 67 -4.01 -15.09 -1.17
C ALA A 67 -2.59 -14.53 -1.02
N GLU A 68 -1.82 -14.49 -2.10
CA GLU A 68 -0.45 -13.95 -2.08
C GLU A 68 -0.42 -12.43 -1.89
N VAL A 69 -1.36 -11.69 -2.48
CA VAL A 69 -1.52 -10.24 -2.24
C VAL A 69 -1.82 -9.97 -0.77
N VAL A 70 -2.77 -10.70 -0.17
CA VAL A 70 -3.08 -10.59 1.26
C VAL A 70 -1.85 -10.88 2.12
N ARG A 71 -1.14 -11.97 1.82
CA ARG A 71 0.08 -12.35 2.56
C ARG A 71 1.16 -11.26 2.49
N ARG A 72 1.45 -10.73 1.31
CA ARG A 72 2.46 -9.66 1.12
C ARG A 72 2.06 -8.38 1.83
N THR A 73 0.79 -8.00 1.75
CA THR A 73 0.25 -6.82 2.44
C THR A 73 0.38 -6.96 3.95
N ALA A 74 0.00 -8.12 4.50
CA ALA A 74 0.12 -8.40 5.93
C ALA A 74 1.57 -8.33 6.42
N ILE A 75 2.53 -8.88 5.66
CA ILE A 75 3.96 -8.80 5.98
C ILE A 75 4.45 -7.35 5.96
N MET A 76 4.08 -6.58 4.95
CA MET A 76 4.46 -5.17 4.84
C MET A 76 3.96 -4.38 6.05
N VAL A 77 2.69 -4.53 6.42
CA VAL A 77 2.11 -3.82 7.58
C VAL A 77 2.72 -4.32 8.90
N ALA A 78 3.02 -5.61 9.02
CA ALA A 78 3.73 -6.14 10.20
C ALA A 78 5.12 -5.50 10.34
N HIS A 79 5.86 -5.28 9.25
CA HIS A 79 7.13 -4.55 9.28
C HIS A 79 6.93 -3.09 9.70
N TRP A 80 5.89 -2.40 9.21
CA TRP A 80 5.57 -1.04 9.66
C TRP A 80 5.32 -0.98 11.17
N GLN A 81 4.53 -1.94 11.67
CA GLN A 81 4.28 -2.05 13.12
C GLN A 81 5.57 -2.33 13.92
N ALA A 82 6.45 -3.16 13.38
CA ALA A 82 7.69 -3.52 14.06
C ALA A 82 8.68 -2.35 14.20
N VAL A 83 8.69 -1.41 13.23
CA VAL A 83 9.59 -0.25 13.24
C VAL A 83 8.93 1.05 13.69
N GLY A 84 7.69 1.00 14.16
CA GLY A 84 6.94 2.18 14.59
C GLY A 84 6.55 3.13 13.45
N PHE A 85 6.47 2.64 12.21
CA PHE A 85 6.05 3.46 11.07
C PHE A 85 4.53 3.61 11.02
N CYS A 86 4.05 4.85 11.06
CA CYS A 86 2.64 5.22 10.88
C CYS A 86 2.47 5.83 9.49
N HIS A 87 1.82 5.08 8.58
CA HIS A 87 1.63 5.53 7.19
C HIS A 87 0.66 6.72 7.09
N GLY A 88 -0.43 6.68 7.84
CA GLY A 88 -1.41 7.77 7.96
C GLY A 88 -2.33 8.03 6.77
N VAL A 89 -2.13 7.38 5.61
CA VAL A 89 -2.98 7.53 4.41
C VAL A 89 -3.02 6.21 3.63
N MET A 90 -3.66 5.19 4.17
CA MET A 90 -3.70 3.83 3.60
C MET A 90 -4.92 3.62 2.70
N ASN A 91 -5.23 4.58 1.84
CA ASN A 91 -6.21 4.38 0.78
C ASN A 91 -5.61 3.54 -0.37
N THR A 92 -6.46 3.06 -1.26
CA THR A 92 -6.08 2.17 -2.36
C THR A 92 -5.04 2.77 -3.32
N ASP A 93 -4.95 4.11 -3.39
CA ASP A 93 -3.96 4.81 -4.22
C ASP A 93 -2.55 4.81 -3.64
N ASN A 94 -2.41 4.51 -2.35
CA ASN A 94 -1.13 4.52 -1.65
C ASN A 94 -0.60 3.12 -1.32
N MET A 95 -1.40 2.07 -1.62
CA MET A 95 -1.07 0.68 -1.29
C MET A 95 -0.69 -0.11 -2.54
N SER A 96 0.50 -0.69 -2.52
CA SER A 96 1.02 -1.52 -3.62
C SER A 96 0.38 -2.89 -3.64
N ILE A 97 -0.01 -3.36 -4.83
CA ILE A 97 -0.45 -4.74 -5.05
C ILE A 97 0.68 -5.77 -4.81
N LEU A 98 1.93 -5.32 -4.81
CA LEU A 98 3.10 -6.17 -4.58
C LEU A 98 3.54 -6.24 -3.11
N GLY A 99 2.82 -5.57 -2.19
CA GLY A 99 3.21 -5.48 -0.79
C GLY A 99 4.49 -4.66 -0.56
N LEU A 100 4.69 -3.61 -1.35
CA LEU A 100 5.82 -2.69 -1.23
C LEU A 100 5.37 -1.35 -0.66
N THR A 101 6.19 -0.74 0.18
CA THR A 101 5.96 0.63 0.63
C THR A 101 6.32 1.60 -0.49
N ILE A 102 5.33 1.99 -1.30
CA ILE A 102 5.50 2.90 -2.46
C ILE A 102 5.16 4.34 -2.13
N ASP A 103 4.44 4.55 -1.06
CA ASP A 103 4.15 5.85 -0.47
C ASP A 103 4.48 5.84 1.02
N TYR A 104 4.98 6.96 1.53
CA TYR A 104 5.38 7.10 2.93
C TYR A 104 4.49 8.10 3.68
N GLY A 105 3.46 8.64 3.03
CA GLY A 105 2.54 9.62 3.60
C GLY A 105 3.27 10.78 4.28
N PRO A 106 2.86 11.17 5.49
CA PRO A 106 3.53 12.21 6.28
C PRO A 106 4.92 11.82 6.78
N PHE A 107 5.42 10.61 6.49
CA PHE A 107 6.70 10.07 6.97
C PHE A 107 6.78 10.03 8.50
N GLY A 108 5.72 9.49 9.12
CA GLY A 108 5.59 9.44 10.58
C GLY A 108 6.20 8.17 11.19
N PHE A 109 7.11 8.36 12.15
CA PHE A 109 7.61 7.28 13.01
C PHE A 109 7.31 7.63 14.46
N LEU A 110 7.06 6.60 15.29
CA LEU A 110 6.84 6.78 16.71
C LEU A 110 8.16 7.10 17.42
N ASP A 111 8.19 8.16 18.22
CA ASP A 111 9.28 8.43 19.15
C ASP A 111 9.23 7.53 20.39
N GLY A 112 8.03 7.13 20.78
CA GLY A 112 7.72 6.18 21.85
C GLY A 112 6.47 5.42 21.47
N PHE A 113 6.23 4.26 22.11
CA PHE A 113 5.06 3.44 21.79
C PHE A 113 3.75 4.16 22.15
N ASP A 114 3.01 4.56 21.13
CA ASP A 114 1.67 5.15 21.23
C ASP A 114 0.73 4.48 20.21
N PRO A 115 -0.12 3.55 20.63
CA PRO A 115 -1.07 2.88 19.74
C PRO A 115 -2.10 3.82 19.13
N GLY A 116 -2.38 4.94 19.76
CA GLY A 116 -3.33 5.97 19.31
C GLY A 116 -2.72 7.00 18.36
N HIS A 117 -1.41 6.93 18.09
CA HIS A 117 -0.71 7.93 17.27
C HIS A 117 -1.34 8.11 15.87
N ILE A 118 -1.59 9.39 15.53
CA ILE A 118 -2.12 9.81 14.23
C ILE A 118 -1.11 10.77 13.61
N CYS A 119 -0.38 10.30 12.60
CA CYS A 119 0.63 11.13 11.94
C CYS A 119 0.06 12.07 10.87
N ASN A 120 -1.16 11.82 10.40
CA ASN A 120 -1.83 12.64 9.39
C ASN A 120 -2.80 13.62 10.05
N HIS A 121 -2.48 14.90 10.05
CA HIS A 121 -3.29 15.96 10.64
C HIS A 121 -4.70 16.09 10.04
N SER A 122 -4.95 15.57 8.84
CA SER A 122 -6.26 15.55 8.21
C SER A 122 -7.11 14.34 8.62
N ASP A 123 -6.55 13.38 9.31
CA ASP A 123 -7.26 12.19 9.82
C ASP A 123 -7.86 12.46 11.19
N HIS A 124 -8.86 13.33 11.26
CA HIS A 124 -9.50 13.73 12.52
C HIS A 124 -10.19 12.59 13.26
N GLN A 125 -10.49 11.48 12.58
CA GLN A 125 -11.17 10.32 13.18
C GLN A 125 -10.21 9.20 13.55
N GLY A 126 -8.92 9.35 13.26
CA GLY A 126 -7.90 8.33 13.50
C GLY A 126 -8.16 7.03 12.71
N ARG A 127 -8.74 7.14 11.50
CA ARG A 127 -8.97 5.98 10.62
C ARG A 127 -7.69 5.20 10.39
N TYR A 128 -6.58 5.92 10.20
CA TYR A 128 -5.26 5.38 9.92
C TYR A 128 -4.30 5.51 11.12
N ALA A 129 -4.85 5.56 12.35
CA ALA A 129 -4.02 5.54 13.56
C ALA A 129 -3.12 4.30 13.59
N TYR A 130 -1.97 4.40 14.22
CA TYR A 130 -0.93 3.36 14.22
C TYR A 130 -1.47 1.96 14.53
N ALA A 131 -2.21 1.77 15.61
CA ALA A 131 -2.78 0.47 15.98
C ALA A 131 -3.90 -0.01 15.05
N ARG A 132 -4.44 0.86 14.19
CA ARG A 132 -5.51 0.51 13.24
C ARG A 132 -4.99 0.04 11.89
N GLN A 133 -3.71 0.26 11.59
CA GLN A 133 -3.12 -0.08 10.30
C GLN A 133 -3.36 -1.54 9.88
N PRO A 134 -3.23 -2.56 10.77
CA PRO A 134 -3.50 -3.94 10.39
C PRO A 134 -4.97 -4.24 10.04
N ASN A 135 -5.90 -3.42 10.53
CA ASN A 135 -7.35 -3.61 10.27
C ASN A 135 -7.83 -2.87 9.01
N VAL A 136 -7.00 -1.99 8.47
CA VAL A 136 -7.32 -1.19 7.28
C VAL A 136 -6.71 -1.77 6.02
N ALA A 137 -5.61 -2.52 6.16
CA ALA A 137 -4.81 -3.10 5.07
C ALA A 137 -5.46 -4.31 4.37
#